data_5f26609764b1ba69620d953eed61a004
#
_entry.id   5f26609764b1ba69620d953eed61a004
#
_cell.length_a   1.000
_cell.length_b   1.000
_cell.length_c   1.000
_cell.angle_alpha   90.00
_cell.angle_beta   90.00
_cell.angle_gamma   90.00
#
_symmetry.space_group_name_H-M   'P 1'
#
loop_
_entity.id
_entity.type
_entity.pdbx_description
1 polymer ?
#
loop_
_entity_poly.entity_id
_entity_poly.type
_entity_poly.pdbx_seq_one_letter_code
_entity_poly.pdbx_strand_id
1 'polypeptide(L)'
;LVGELRRIDLGEAERLLYPVIPAFVTSEFNGRVGGMLAAWWTQLSFKPFLVGVAIAPERFTYKLVRSSRIFALNLLDFKYVDRTPLLGDVSERFYPGKLKAAGFTIVKGDVLGAPIVLEATAALELTLMDIIKTGDHDLFIGEVKAAYAREEFKGLWDLRLYKPLMYLGRTRRPDMVRRVYVAFKDVDVRELEYAPGPLKEYSNLRFKVLEEVEEAVKRLSNVSLEEKLQAIARILESHGLDPGDAEYYLEEVGRRLV
;
A
#
# COMPACT_ATOMS: atom_id res chain seq x y z
N LEU A 1 6.59 17.46 -32.23
CA LEU A 1 6.91 18.54 -31.30
C LEU A 1 5.75 19.52 -31.25
N VAL A 2 5.38 19.92 -30.03
CA VAL A 2 4.43 21.00 -29.78
C VAL A 2 5.26 22.10 -29.13
N GLY A 3 5.78 23.01 -29.96
CA GLY A 3 6.83 23.96 -29.55
C GLY A 3 8.11 23.21 -29.16
N GLU A 4 8.63 23.46 -27.97
CA GLU A 4 9.82 22.78 -27.40
C GLU A 4 9.51 21.40 -26.76
N LEU A 5 8.23 21.01 -26.66
CA LEU A 5 7.83 19.75 -26.06
C LEU A 5 8.03 18.59 -27.06
N ARG A 6 8.64 17.52 -26.60
CA ARG A 6 8.73 16.27 -27.38
C ARG A 6 7.64 15.29 -26.92
N ARG A 7 7.12 14.51 -27.85
CA ARG A 7 6.26 13.37 -27.53
C ARG A 7 7.10 12.30 -26.84
N ILE A 8 6.57 11.74 -25.75
CA ILE A 8 7.15 10.58 -25.04
C ILE A 8 6.23 9.38 -25.15
N ASP A 9 6.75 8.21 -24.87
CA ASP A 9 5.97 6.97 -24.79
C ASP A 9 4.98 7.02 -23.63
N LEU A 10 3.77 6.46 -23.83
CA LEU A 10 2.74 6.43 -22.78
C LEU A 10 3.14 5.60 -21.58
N GLY A 11 3.98 4.56 -21.77
CA GLY A 11 4.52 3.77 -20.67
C GLY A 11 5.48 4.54 -19.75
N GLU A 12 5.99 5.70 -20.23
CA GLU A 12 6.80 6.60 -19.42
C GLU A 12 6.02 7.83 -18.90
N ALA A 13 4.84 8.09 -19.49
CA ALA A 13 4.06 9.30 -19.22
C ALA A 13 3.58 9.38 -17.77
N GLU A 14 3.37 8.24 -17.09
CA GLU A 14 3.00 8.20 -15.66
C GLU A 14 4.01 8.96 -14.80
N ARG A 15 5.29 8.99 -15.19
CA ARG A 15 6.38 9.65 -14.45
C ARG A 15 6.29 11.17 -14.49
N LEU A 16 5.56 11.73 -15.43
CA LEU A 16 5.30 13.18 -15.50
C LEU A 16 4.41 13.67 -14.35
N LEU A 17 3.69 12.75 -13.69
CA LEU A 17 2.80 13.07 -12.57
C LEU A 17 3.53 13.14 -11.23
N TYR A 18 4.83 12.90 -11.20
CA TYR A 18 5.65 13.00 -10.01
C TYR A 18 6.41 14.33 -9.95
N PRO A 19 6.80 14.83 -8.76
CA PRO A 19 6.69 14.17 -7.44
C PRO A 19 5.28 14.19 -6.86
N VAL A 20 4.99 13.20 -6.01
CA VAL A 20 3.77 13.16 -5.18
C VAL A 20 4.14 12.97 -3.72
N ILE A 21 3.28 13.42 -2.80
CA ILE A 21 3.39 13.12 -1.37
C ILE A 21 2.57 11.85 -1.13
N PRO A 22 3.19 10.68 -0.91
CA PRO A 22 2.43 9.46 -0.66
C PRO A 22 1.79 9.49 0.72
N ALA A 23 0.58 8.96 0.84
CA ALA A 23 -0.06 8.69 2.11
C ALA A 23 0.15 7.22 2.50
N PHE A 24 0.41 6.97 3.78
CA PHE A 24 0.43 5.62 4.30
C PHE A 24 -0.99 5.23 4.73
N VAL A 25 -1.65 4.42 3.90
CA VAL A 25 -3.01 3.92 4.13
C VAL A 25 -2.94 2.78 5.11
N THR A 26 -3.71 2.83 6.19
CA THR A 26 -3.80 1.77 7.20
C THR A 26 -5.26 1.40 7.44
N SER A 27 -5.52 0.13 7.70
CA SER A 27 -6.85 -0.38 8.05
C SER A 27 -6.72 -1.66 8.88
N GLU A 28 -7.80 -2.01 9.59
CA GLU A 28 -7.88 -3.22 10.39
C GLU A 28 -9.19 -3.94 10.12
N PHE A 29 -9.11 -5.25 10.00
CA PHE A 29 -10.28 -6.11 9.93
C PHE A 29 -9.98 -7.45 10.61
N ASN A 30 -10.90 -7.91 11.49
CA ASN A 30 -10.77 -9.14 12.28
C ASN A 30 -9.44 -9.26 13.04
N GLY A 31 -9.00 -8.17 13.66
CA GLY A 31 -7.76 -8.13 14.45
C GLY A 31 -6.47 -8.05 13.61
N ARG A 32 -6.56 -8.09 12.29
CA ARG A 32 -5.41 -7.93 11.40
C ARG A 32 -5.29 -6.47 10.98
N VAL A 33 -4.19 -5.85 11.39
CA VAL A 33 -3.82 -4.51 10.95
C VAL A 33 -2.88 -4.63 9.77
N GLY A 34 -3.09 -3.82 8.74
CA GLY A 34 -2.18 -3.74 7.61
C GLY A 34 -2.19 -2.36 7.00
N GLY A 35 -1.27 -2.14 6.08
CA GLY A 35 -1.20 -0.87 5.37
C GLY A 35 -0.28 -0.90 4.17
N MET A 36 -0.37 0.15 3.37
CA MET A 36 0.46 0.36 2.19
C MET A 36 0.76 1.83 1.97
N LEU A 37 1.91 2.13 1.40
CA LEU A 37 2.22 3.47 0.93
C LEU A 37 1.54 3.69 -0.43
N ALA A 38 0.56 4.59 -0.48
CA ALA A 38 -0.19 4.94 -1.67
C ALA A 38 0.31 6.27 -2.24
N ALA A 39 0.77 6.27 -3.48
CA ALA A 39 1.16 7.47 -4.21
C ALA A 39 -0.04 8.19 -4.84
N TRP A 40 -1.09 7.45 -5.17
CA TRP A 40 -2.25 7.96 -5.91
C TRP A 40 -3.42 8.20 -4.96
N TRP A 41 -3.46 9.40 -4.40
CA TRP A 41 -4.54 9.90 -3.58
C TRP A 41 -4.72 11.40 -3.79
N THR A 42 -5.94 11.88 -3.54
CA THR A 42 -6.24 13.30 -3.69
C THR A 42 -7.49 13.70 -2.91
N GLN A 43 -7.60 14.99 -2.58
CA GLN A 43 -8.84 15.57 -2.10
C GLN A 43 -9.87 15.61 -3.25
N LEU A 44 -11.12 15.24 -2.96
CA LEU A 44 -12.20 15.20 -3.93
C LEU A 44 -13.29 16.25 -3.67
N SER A 45 -13.55 16.59 -2.41
CA SER A 45 -14.62 17.52 -2.01
C SER A 45 -14.28 18.17 -0.69
N PHE A 46 -14.87 19.36 -0.44
CA PHE A 46 -14.84 20.05 0.85
C PHE A 46 -16.06 19.74 1.73
N LYS A 47 -17.23 19.56 1.10
CA LYS A 47 -18.52 19.36 1.81
C LYS A 47 -19.35 18.29 1.09
N PRO A 48 -19.40 17.04 1.60
CA PRO A 48 -18.58 16.50 2.69
C PRO A 48 -17.09 16.51 2.35
N PHE A 49 -16.21 16.45 3.36
CA PHE A 49 -14.76 16.36 3.11
C PHE A 49 -14.43 14.95 2.62
N LEU A 50 -14.18 14.81 1.33
CA LEU A 50 -13.90 13.54 0.68
C LEU A 50 -12.45 13.46 0.17
N VAL A 51 -11.88 12.27 0.33
CA VAL A 51 -10.55 11.92 -0.19
C VAL A 51 -10.65 10.63 -0.99
N GLY A 52 -10.04 10.61 -2.17
CA GLY A 52 -9.90 9.43 -3.02
C GLY A 52 -8.53 8.81 -2.91
N VAL A 53 -8.47 7.48 -2.86
CA VAL A 53 -7.23 6.69 -2.88
C VAL A 53 -7.37 5.56 -3.88
N ALA A 54 -6.46 5.47 -4.85
CA ALA A 54 -6.45 4.36 -5.80
C ALA A 54 -5.66 3.17 -5.21
N ILE A 55 -6.31 2.02 -5.11
CA ILE A 55 -5.75 0.80 -4.55
C ILE A 55 -5.98 -0.35 -5.52
N ALA A 56 -4.91 -1.06 -5.90
CA ALA A 56 -5.03 -2.22 -6.76
C ALA A 56 -5.68 -3.40 -6.00
N PRO A 57 -6.57 -4.18 -6.63
CA PRO A 57 -7.33 -5.26 -5.97
C PRO A 57 -6.46 -6.34 -5.31
N GLU A 58 -5.27 -6.59 -5.82
CA GLU A 58 -4.32 -7.58 -5.27
C GLU A 58 -3.66 -7.13 -3.96
N ARG A 59 -3.80 -5.84 -3.56
CA ARG A 59 -3.20 -5.35 -2.32
C ARG A 59 -3.97 -5.87 -1.11
N PHE A 60 -3.24 -6.32 -0.08
CA PHE A 60 -3.87 -6.75 1.16
C PHE A 60 -4.68 -5.62 1.83
N THR A 61 -4.20 -4.39 1.75
CA THR A 61 -4.90 -3.20 2.25
C THR A 61 -6.25 -2.98 1.55
N TYR A 62 -6.37 -3.34 0.26
CA TYR A 62 -7.65 -3.32 -0.47
C TYR A 62 -8.71 -4.15 0.27
N LYS A 63 -8.38 -5.42 0.60
CA LYS A 63 -9.27 -6.32 1.35
C LYS A 63 -9.65 -5.72 2.71
N LEU A 64 -8.66 -5.21 3.45
CA LEU A 64 -8.91 -4.64 4.77
C LEU A 64 -9.88 -3.46 4.71
N VAL A 65 -9.62 -2.46 3.86
CA VAL A 65 -10.46 -1.26 3.74
C VAL A 65 -11.86 -1.60 3.26
N ARG A 66 -11.98 -2.48 2.25
CA ARG A 66 -13.28 -2.93 1.75
C ARG A 66 -14.12 -3.62 2.82
N SER A 67 -13.49 -4.47 3.65
CA SER A 67 -14.19 -5.25 4.65
C SER A 67 -14.51 -4.46 5.92
N SER A 68 -13.59 -3.65 6.41
CA SER A 68 -13.80 -2.83 7.62
C SER A 68 -14.64 -1.59 7.36
N ARG A 69 -14.60 -1.05 6.15
CA ARG A 69 -15.14 0.25 5.75
C ARG A 69 -14.56 1.44 6.52
N ILE A 70 -13.45 1.21 7.23
CA ILE A 70 -12.74 2.22 8.03
C ILE A 70 -11.26 2.14 7.69
N PHE A 71 -10.64 3.29 7.48
CA PHE A 71 -9.20 3.37 7.22
C PHE A 71 -8.62 4.70 7.68
N ALA A 72 -7.31 4.77 7.77
CA ALA A 72 -6.60 6.01 8.02
C ALA A 72 -5.62 6.32 6.88
N LEU A 73 -5.42 7.61 6.65
CA LEU A 73 -4.32 8.16 5.85
C LEU A 73 -3.32 8.82 6.79
N ASN A 74 -2.09 8.34 6.78
CA ASN A 74 -1.02 8.86 7.62
C ASN A 74 0.02 9.56 6.73
N LEU A 75 0.34 10.81 7.01
CA LEU A 75 1.37 11.57 6.31
C LEU A 75 2.69 11.45 7.08
N LEU A 76 3.74 11.04 6.38
CA LEU A 76 5.04 10.78 7.00
C LEU A 76 6.03 11.89 6.67
N ASP A 77 6.89 12.18 7.63
CA ASP A 77 8.05 13.06 7.45
C ASP A 77 9.17 12.32 6.70
N PHE A 78 9.98 13.06 5.95
CA PHE A 78 11.11 12.54 5.18
C PHE A 78 12.14 11.76 6.02
N LYS A 79 12.26 12.07 7.31
CA LYS A 79 13.15 11.31 8.22
C LYS A 79 12.84 9.81 8.30
N TYR A 80 11.63 9.39 7.85
CA TYR A 80 11.23 8.00 7.79
C TYR A 80 11.41 7.36 6.40
N VAL A 81 12.12 8.03 5.49
CA VAL A 81 12.30 7.57 4.11
C VAL A 81 12.87 6.16 4.03
N ASP A 82 13.81 5.80 4.90
CA ASP A 82 14.46 4.48 4.93
C ASP A 82 13.50 3.33 5.32
N ARG A 83 12.32 3.66 5.87
CA ARG A 83 11.28 2.69 6.24
C ARG A 83 10.29 2.40 5.11
N THR A 84 10.27 3.24 4.08
CA THR A 84 9.28 3.17 2.98
C THR A 84 9.32 1.88 2.16
N PRO A 85 10.46 1.18 1.99
CA PRO A 85 10.48 -0.10 1.30
C PRO A 85 9.53 -1.14 1.89
N LEU A 86 9.57 -1.30 3.22
CA LEU A 86 8.67 -2.24 3.91
C LEU A 86 7.19 -1.83 3.77
N LEU A 87 6.90 -0.52 3.72
CA LEU A 87 5.53 -0.03 3.61
C LEU A 87 4.95 -0.19 2.20
N GLY A 88 5.76 0.04 1.17
CA GLY A 88 5.30 0.12 -0.22
C GLY A 88 5.42 -1.17 -1.02
N ASP A 89 6.46 -1.99 -0.76
CA ASP A 89 6.79 -3.15 -1.61
C ASP A 89 6.49 -4.49 -0.97
N VAL A 90 6.39 -4.53 0.36
CA VAL A 90 6.11 -5.76 1.12
C VAL A 90 4.63 -5.81 1.50
N SER A 91 3.99 -6.95 1.27
CA SER A 91 2.61 -7.17 1.69
C SER A 91 2.55 -7.78 3.09
N GLU A 92 1.65 -7.27 3.94
CA GLU A 92 1.34 -7.86 5.25
C GLU A 92 0.83 -9.31 5.12
N ARG A 93 0.32 -9.71 3.94
CA ARG A 93 -0.11 -11.09 3.65
C ARG A 93 1.05 -12.07 3.72
N PHE A 94 2.24 -11.69 3.23
CA PHE A 94 3.43 -12.53 3.17
C PHE A 94 4.45 -12.24 4.28
N TYR A 95 4.35 -11.06 4.90
CA TYR A 95 5.21 -10.66 5.99
C TYR A 95 4.37 -10.02 7.10
N PRO A 96 3.65 -10.85 7.89
CA PRO A 96 2.86 -10.37 9.02
C PRO A 96 3.73 -9.59 10.01
N GLY A 97 3.23 -8.45 10.47
CA GLY A 97 3.98 -7.57 11.39
C GLY A 97 4.98 -6.65 10.70
N LYS A 98 4.91 -6.46 9.37
CA LYS A 98 5.79 -5.55 8.64
C LYS A 98 5.80 -4.12 9.22
N LEU A 99 4.67 -3.64 9.77
CA LEU A 99 4.56 -2.31 10.35
C LEU A 99 5.45 -2.17 11.58
N LYS A 100 5.42 -3.17 12.45
CA LYS A 100 6.30 -3.26 13.61
C LYS A 100 7.76 -3.41 13.18
N ALA A 101 8.03 -4.26 12.17
CA ALA A 101 9.37 -4.44 11.62
C ALA A 101 9.91 -3.14 10.99
N ALA A 102 9.05 -2.31 10.40
CA ALA A 102 9.40 -0.97 9.95
C ALA A 102 9.57 0.05 11.10
N GLY A 103 9.36 -0.35 12.34
CA GLY A 103 9.55 0.48 13.53
C GLY A 103 8.43 1.50 13.73
N PHE A 104 7.21 1.22 13.26
CA PHE A 104 6.05 2.07 13.50
C PHE A 104 5.16 1.53 14.61
N THR A 105 4.63 2.46 15.42
CA THR A 105 3.66 2.21 16.47
C THR A 105 2.26 2.50 15.94
N ILE A 106 1.38 1.51 16.04
CA ILE A 106 -0.02 1.67 15.64
C ILE A 106 -0.86 1.93 16.89
N VAL A 107 -1.65 3.01 16.82
CA VAL A 107 -2.65 3.37 17.84
C VAL A 107 -4.03 3.45 17.21
N LYS A 108 -5.08 3.38 18.02
CA LYS A 108 -6.44 3.60 17.55
C LYS A 108 -6.75 5.09 17.52
N GLY A 109 -7.37 5.55 16.44
CA GLY A 109 -7.92 6.90 16.39
C GLY A 109 -9.15 7.02 17.30
N ASP A 110 -9.43 8.24 17.74
CA ASP A 110 -10.43 8.50 18.80
C ASP A 110 -11.88 8.48 18.28
N VAL A 111 -12.11 8.61 16.97
CA VAL A 111 -13.46 8.77 16.40
C VAL A 111 -13.95 7.48 15.76
N LEU A 112 -13.16 6.87 14.88
CA LEU A 112 -13.54 5.64 14.17
C LEU A 112 -12.76 4.41 14.67
N GLY A 113 -11.74 4.62 15.50
CA GLY A 113 -10.82 3.56 15.90
C GLY A 113 -9.94 3.06 14.75
N ALA A 114 -9.78 3.84 13.69
CA ALA A 114 -8.90 3.50 12.59
C ALA A 114 -7.44 3.36 13.08
N PRO A 115 -6.64 2.43 12.53
CA PRO A 115 -5.25 2.28 12.94
C PRO A 115 -4.42 3.47 12.44
N ILE A 116 -3.93 4.31 13.36
CA ILE A 116 -3.10 5.48 13.09
C ILE A 116 -1.64 5.16 13.42
N VAL A 117 -0.73 5.67 12.61
CA VAL A 117 0.71 5.63 12.86
C VAL A 117 1.08 6.77 13.81
N LEU A 118 1.55 6.44 15.02
CA LEU A 118 1.89 7.42 16.05
C LEU A 118 3.02 8.37 15.60
N GLU A 119 3.93 7.89 14.78
CA GLU A 119 5.06 8.66 14.22
C GLU A 119 4.65 9.57 13.06
N ALA A 120 3.42 9.49 12.56
CA ALA A 120 2.95 10.34 11.47
C ALA A 120 2.97 11.82 11.85
N THR A 121 3.17 12.69 10.88
CA THR A 121 3.09 14.14 11.03
C THR A 121 1.63 14.60 11.10
N ALA A 122 0.78 13.94 10.31
CA ALA A 122 -0.67 14.08 10.37
C ALA A 122 -1.35 12.76 10.03
N ALA A 123 -2.58 12.60 10.49
CA ALA A 123 -3.42 11.46 10.15
C ALA A 123 -4.88 11.88 9.97
N LEU A 124 -5.58 11.17 9.10
CA LEU A 124 -7.01 11.32 8.87
C LEU A 124 -7.69 9.98 9.16
N GLU A 125 -8.82 9.99 9.88
CA GLU A 125 -9.71 8.84 9.96
C GLU A 125 -10.84 8.99 8.93
N LEU A 126 -11.09 7.94 8.15
CA LEU A 126 -12.06 7.97 7.07
C LEU A 126 -13.02 6.78 7.14
N THR A 127 -14.28 7.07 6.83
CA THR A 127 -15.29 6.05 6.53
C THR A 127 -15.35 5.87 5.02
N LEU A 128 -15.25 4.63 4.55
CA LEU A 128 -15.39 4.30 3.13
C LEU A 128 -16.83 4.54 2.67
N MET A 129 -17.00 5.43 1.71
CA MET A 129 -18.28 5.77 1.10
C MET A 129 -18.55 4.90 -0.11
N ASP A 130 -17.61 4.83 -1.05
CA ASP A 130 -17.78 4.13 -2.32
C ASP A 130 -16.46 3.57 -2.85
N ILE A 131 -16.54 2.63 -3.78
CA ILE A 131 -15.42 2.06 -4.54
C ILE A 131 -15.77 2.10 -6.02
N ILE A 132 -15.05 2.89 -6.78
CA ILE A 132 -15.24 3.05 -8.22
C ILE A 132 -14.15 2.29 -8.96
N LYS A 133 -14.55 1.41 -9.89
CA LYS A 133 -13.62 0.70 -10.77
C LYS A 133 -13.04 1.66 -11.81
N THR A 134 -11.70 1.78 -11.87
CA THR A 134 -11.01 2.71 -12.76
C THR A 134 -9.91 2.07 -13.62
N GLY A 135 -9.87 0.76 -13.72
CA GLY A 135 -8.86 0.03 -14.50
C GLY A 135 -8.19 -1.05 -13.65
N ASP A 136 -6.87 -1.00 -13.55
CA ASP A 136 -6.07 -1.91 -12.70
C ASP A 136 -6.02 -1.52 -11.22
N HIS A 137 -6.56 -0.36 -10.89
CA HIS A 137 -6.79 0.13 -9.53
C HIS A 137 -8.25 0.54 -9.39
N ASP A 138 -8.82 0.36 -8.20
CA ASP A 138 -10.13 0.89 -7.85
C ASP A 138 -9.94 2.16 -7.00
N LEU A 139 -10.78 3.17 -7.25
CA LEU A 139 -10.80 4.41 -6.47
C LEU A 139 -11.69 4.24 -5.24
N PHE A 140 -11.06 4.23 -4.07
CA PHE A 140 -11.73 4.23 -2.77
C PHE A 140 -12.05 5.67 -2.37
N ILE A 141 -13.31 5.98 -2.22
CA ILE A 141 -13.78 7.31 -1.78
C ILE A 141 -14.09 7.23 -0.29
N GLY A 142 -13.33 7.97 0.50
CA GLY A 142 -13.51 8.05 1.94
C GLY A 142 -13.95 9.44 2.40
N GLU A 143 -14.90 9.49 3.34
CA GLU A 143 -15.28 10.71 4.05
C GLU A 143 -14.43 10.86 5.31
N VAL A 144 -13.74 11.98 5.45
CA VAL A 144 -12.93 12.31 6.62
C VAL A 144 -13.83 12.60 7.81
N LYS A 145 -13.65 11.85 8.89
CA LYS A 145 -14.41 12.00 10.15
C LYS A 145 -13.58 12.61 11.27
N ALA A 146 -12.25 12.45 11.22
CA ALA A 146 -11.33 13.11 12.14
C ALA A 146 -10.00 13.40 11.48
N ALA A 147 -9.29 14.40 11.98
CA ALA A 147 -7.97 14.79 11.54
C ALA A 147 -7.07 15.06 12.74
N TYR A 148 -5.84 14.61 12.68
CA TYR A 148 -4.80 14.77 13.69
C TYR A 148 -3.55 15.37 13.06
N ALA A 149 -2.90 16.28 13.74
CA ALA A 149 -1.65 16.86 13.31
C ALA A 149 -0.73 17.10 14.50
N ARG A 150 0.57 17.15 14.24
CA ARG A 150 1.56 17.57 15.23
C ARG A 150 1.34 19.04 15.63
N GLU A 151 1.84 19.41 16.82
CA GLU A 151 1.69 20.76 17.38
C GLU A 151 2.29 21.85 16.51
N GLU A 152 3.22 21.51 15.64
CA GLU A 152 3.86 22.42 14.67
C GLU A 152 2.90 22.88 13.57
N PHE A 153 1.78 22.18 13.36
CA PHE A 153 0.75 22.61 12.40
C PHE A 153 -0.06 23.78 12.96
N LYS A 154 0.05 24.95 12.34
CA LYS A 154 -0.64 26.20 12.73
C LYS A 154 -1.60 26.70 11.64
N GLY A 155 -2.34 25.77 10.99
CA GLY A 155 -3.21 26.06 9.85
C GLY A 155 -2.50 25.85 8.50
N LEU A 156 -1.20 26.07 8.43
CA LEU A 156 -0.32 25.73 7.31
C LEU A 156 0.91 25.00 7.85
N TRP A 157 1.50 24.15 7.01
CA TRP A 157 2.76 23.49 7.35
C TRP A 157 3.94 24.47 7.22
N ASP A 158 4.75 24.56 8.26
CA ASP A 158 6.07 25.18 8.17
C ASP A 158 7.08 24.15 7.64
N LEU A 159 7.46 24.28 6.37
CA LEU A 159 8.38 23.35 5.70
C LEU A 159 9.83 23.43 6.22
N ARG A 160 10.13 24.36 7.15
CA ARG A 160 11.40 24.34 7.90
C ARG A 160 11.39 23.27 9.00
N LEU A 161 10.20 22.97 9.54
CA LEU A 161 9.98 22.01 10.63
C LEU A 161 9.50 20.65 10.09
N TYR A 162 8.67 20.66 9.06
CA TYR A 162 8.13 19.49 8.41
C TYR A 162 8.69 19.32 7.00
N LYS A 163 9.32 18.20 6.73
CA LYS A 163 9.78 17.82 5.40
C LYS A 163 8.86 16.71 4.87
N PRO A 164 7.90 17.02 3.99
CA PRO A 164 7.04 15.99 3.46
C PRO A 164 7.85 14.94 2.69
N LEU A 165 7.48 13.68 2.87
CA LEU A 165 8.02 12.59 2.08
C LEU A 165 7.51 12.74 0.65
N MET A 166 8.35 13.17 -0.29
CA MET A 166 7.97 13.28 -1.70
C MET A 166 8.58 12.15 -2.51
N TYR A 167 7.75 11.49 -3.29
CA TYR A 167 8.11 10.35 -4.11
C TYR A 167 8.22 10.75 -5.58
N LEU A 168 9.35 10.48 -6.22
CA LEU A 168 9.64 10.75 -7.63
C LEU A 168 9.36 9.57 -8.56
N GLY A 169 9.03 8.40 -8.03
CA GLY A 169 8.81 7.22 -8.83
C GLY A 169 9.81 6.10 -8.56
N ARG A 170 9.71 5.05 -9.33
CA ARG A 170 10.60 3.88 -9.22
C ARG A 170 11.20 3.52 -10.57
N THR A 171 12.42 3.02 -10.55
CA THR A 171 13.03 2.31 -11.69
C THR A 171 13.22 0.85 -11.31
N ARG A 172 13.08 -0.04 -12.29
CA ARG A 172 13.36 -1.48 -12.12
C ARG A 172 14.53 -1.84 -13.00
N ARG A 173 15.47 -2.58 -12.43
CA ARG A 173 16.49 -3.33 -13.13
C ARG A 173 16.30 -4.81 -12.82
N PRO A 174 16.90 -5.75 -13.58
CA PRO A 174 16.72 -7.17 -13.32
C PRO A 174 17.07 -7.60 -11.87
N ASP A 175 18.02 -6.91 -11.27
CA ASP A 175 18.61 -7.22 -9.97
C ASP A 175 18.14 -6.33 -8.83
N MET A 176 17.47 -5.20 -9.13
CA MET A 176 17.06 -4.25 -8.08
C MET A 176 15.87 -3.35 -8.45
N VAL A 177 15.20 -2.87 -7.42
CA VAL A 177 14.21 -1.78 -7.50
C VAL A 177 14.81 -0.56 -6.81
N ARG A 178 14.84 0.58 -7.51
CA ARG A 178 15.19 1.87 -6.93
C ARG A 178 13.95 2.71 -6.76
N ARG A 179 13.76 3.29 -5.59
CA ARG A 179 12.76 4.32 -5.32
C ARG A 179 13.46 5.63 -5.02
N VAL A 180 12.98 6.71 -5.62
CA VAL A 180 13.59 8.03 -5.46
C VAL A 180 12.65 8.92 -4.67
N TYR A 181 13.16 9.52 -3.62
CA TYR A 181 12.47 10.47 -2.76
C TYR A 181 13.26 11.75 -2.65
N VAL A 182 12.55 12.87 -2.46
CA VAL A 182 13.15 14.20 -2.27
C VAL A 182 12.52 14.92 -1.09
N ALA A 183 13.27 15.84 -0.49
CA ALA A 183 12.76 16.79 0.47
C ALA A 183 12.93 18.23 -0.05
N PHE A 184 12.05 19.14 0.36
CA PHE A 184 12.07 20.52 -0.11
C PHE A 184 13.31 21.31 0.32
N LYS A 185 13.81 21.06 1.54
CA LYS A 185 14.99 21.79 2.03
C LYS A 185 16.25 21.04 1.66
N ASP A 186 17.21 21.76 1.10
CA ASP A 186 18.55 21.29 0.74
C ASP A 186 18.57 20.26 -0.41
N VAL A 187 17.43 20.05 -1.13
CA VAL A 187 17.30 19.08 -2.21
C VAL A 187 17.96 17.75 -1.86
N ASP A 188 17.71 17.27 -0.64
CA ASP A 188 18.27 16.00 -0.16
C ASP A 188 17.61 14.85 -0.94
N VAL A 189 18.29 14.34 -1.94
CA VAL A 189 17.83 13.22 -2.77
C VAL A 189 18.43 11.93 -2.23
N ARG A 190 17.56 10.94 -1.92
CA ARG A 190 18.00 9.61 -1.56
C ARG A 190 17.48 8.59 -2.54
N GLU A 191 18.37 7.82 -3.10
CA GLU A 191 18.06 6.59 -3.80
C GLU A 191 18.12 5.45 -2.79
N LEU A 192 17.02 4.71 -2.66
CA LEU A 192 16.98 3.51 -1.84
C LEU A 192 17.16 2.30 -2.73
N GLU A 193 18.27 1.61 -2.52
CA GLU A 193 18.50 0.29 -3.10
C GLU A 193 17.91 -0.76 -2.16
N TYR A 194 17.07 -1.62 -2.71
CA TYR A 194 16.52 -2.72 -1.93
C TYR A 194 17.55 -3.83 -1.82
N ALA A 195 18.21 -3.88 -0.68
CA ALA A 195 19.04 -5.00 -0.32
C ALA A 195 18.18 -6.18 0.18
N PRO A 196 18.69 -7.39 0.05
CA PRO A 196 17.90 -8.62 0.11
C PRO A 196 17.51 -9.12 1.50
N GLY A 197 17.50 -8.42 2.57
CA GLY A 197 17.01 -8.92 3.87
C GLY A 197 15.52 -9.36 3.83
N PRO A 198 14.61 -8.63 4.49
CA PRO A 198 13.18 -9.00 4.54
C PRO A 198 12.51 -9.11 3.16
N LEU A 199 13.01 -8.36 2.15
CA LEU A 199 12.48 -8.42 0.79
C LEU A 199 12.85 -9.71 0.06
N LYS A 200 14.03 -10.29 0.31
CA LYS A 200 14.41 -11.58 -0.23
C LYS A 200 13.59 -12.70 0.41
N GLU A 201 13.43 -12.66 1.72
CA GLU A 201 12.60 -13.61 2.44
C GLU A 201 11.14 -13.53 1.97
N TYR A 202 10.60 -12.32 1.82
CA TYR A 202 9.29 -12.09 1.25
C TYR A 202 9.16 -12.65 -0.16
N SER A 203 10.11 -12.35 -1.05
CA SER A 203 10.09 -12.82 -2.43
C SER A 203 10.16 -14.35 -2.51
N ASN A 204 11.01 -14.96 -1.70
CA ASN A 204 11.18 -16.41 -1.67
C ASN A 204 9.91 -17.08 -1.13
N LEU A 205 9.33 -16.57 -0.02
CA LEU A 205 8.10 -17.09 0.53
C LEU A 205 6.94 -16.96 -0.45
N ARG A 206 6.79 -15.77 -1.06
CA ARG A 206 5.74 -15.53 -2.06
C ARG A 206 5.86 -16.46 -3.25
N PHE A 207 7.07 -16.65 -3.77
CA PHE A 207 7.32 -17.53 -4.91
C PHE A 207 6.97 -18.98 -4.58
N LYS A 208 7.45 -19.47 -3.43
CA LYS A 208 7.21 -20.83 -2.96
C LYS A 208 5.71 -21.11 -2.77
N VAL A 209 5.00 -20.21 -2.07
CA VAL A 209 3.55 -20.37 -1.84
C VAL A 209 2.77 -20.38 -3.15
N LEU A 210 3.09 -19.47 -4.08
CA LEU A 210 2.40 -19.44 -5.37
C LEU A 210 2.67 -20.69 -6.23
N GLU A 211 3.87 -21.24 -6.17
CA GLU A 211 4.23 -22.49 -6.87
C GLU A 211 3.45 -23.68 -6.29
N GLU A 212 3.39 -23.81 -4.95
CA GLU A 212 2.63 -24.87 -4.29
C GLU A 212 1.12 -24.77 -4.57
N VAL A 213 0.57 -23.55 -4.56
CA VAL A 213 -0.86 -23.31 -4.91
C VAL A 213 -1.11 -23.64 -6.38
N GLU A 214 -0.24 -23.25 -7.30
CA GLU A 214 -0.37 -23.55 -8.73
C GLU A 214 -0.38 -25.08 -8.97
N GLU A 215 0.53 -25.81 -8.32
CA GLU A 215 0.53 -27.27 -8.40
C GLU A 215 -0.75 -27.90 -7.83
N ALA A 216 -1.23 -27.40 -6.69
CA ALA A 216 -2.47 -27.87 -6.10
C ALA A 216 -3.68 -27.62 -7.01
N VAL A 217 -3.79 -26.43 -7.60
CA VAL A 217 -4.87 -26.09 -8.53
C VAL A 217 -4.84 -26.99 -9.78
N LYS A 218 -3.66 -27.28 -10.34
CA LYS A 218 -3.50 -28.19 -11.48
C LYS A 218 -3.94 -29.63 -11.12
N ARG A 219 -3.54 -30.14 -9.95
CA ARG A 219 -3.95 -31.49 -9.47
C ARG A 219 -5.45 -31.58 -9.22
N LEU A 220 -6.05 -30.50 -8.76
CA LEU A 220 -7.46 -30.40 -8.38
C LEU A 220 -8.33 -29.83 -9.53
N SER A 221 -7.96 -30.04 -10.78
CA SER A 221 -8.67 -29.50 -11.95
C SER A 221 -10.17 -29.88 -12.00
N ASN A 222 -10.52 -31.08 -11.54
CA ASN A 222 -11.86 -31.66 -11.64
C ASN A 222 -12.66 -31.68 -10.33
N VAL A 223 -12.24 -30.93 -9.32
CA VAL A 223 -12.95 -30.86 -8.01
C VAL A 223 -13.71 -29.53 -7.87
N SER A 224 -14.60 -29.47 -6.87
CA SER A 224 -15.38 -28.27 -6.59
C SER A 224 -14.52 -27.05 -6.22
N LEU A 225 -15.10 -25.86 -6.36
CA LEU A 225 -14.43 -24.63 -5.91
C LEU A 225 -14.10 -24.67 -4.41
N GLU A 226 -15.02 -25.19 -3.61
CA GLU A 226 -14.85 -25.28 -2.16
C GLU A 226 -13.65 -26.16 -1.79
N GLU A 227 -13.50 -27.34 -2.43
CA GLU A 227 -12.36 -28.23 -2.22
C GLU A 227 -11.03 -27.59 -2.63
N LYS A 228 -11.01 -26.81 -3.72
CA LYS A 228 -9.83 -26.03 -4.12
C LYS A 228 -9.46 -24.99 -3.07
N LEU A 229 -10.44 -24.23 -2.57
CA LEU A 229 -10.22 -23.20 -1.55
C LEU A 229 -9.71 -23.81 -0.25
N GLN A 230 -10.27 -24.96 0.19
CA GLN A 230 -9.80 -25.67 1.37
C GLN A 230 -8.36 -26.18 1.22
N ALA A 231 -7.99 -26.69 0.04
CA ALA A 231 -6.61 -27.11 -0.23
C ALA A 231 -5.63 -25.95 -0.17
N ILE A 232 -5.99 -24.81 -0.78
CA ILE A 232 -5.18 -23.60 -0.74
C ILE A 232 -5.06 -23.07 0.70
N ALA A 233 -6.15 -23.05 1.46
CA ALA A 233 -6.15 -22.62 2.86
C ALA A 233 -5.14 -23.42 3.70
N ARG A 234 -5.07 -24.75 3.51
CA ARG A 234 -4.08 -25.60 4.20
C ARG A 234 -2.63 -25.29 3.81
N ILE A 235 -2.38 -24.97 2.54
CA ILE A 235 -1.05 -24.54 2.08
C ILE A 235 -0.69 -23.22 2.78
N LEU A 236 -1.60 -22.24 2.83
CA LEU A 236 -1.38 -20.97 3.50
C LEU A 236 -1.06 -21.15 4.99
N GLU A 237 -1.86 -21.96 5.70
CA GLU A 237 -1.63 -22.28 7.11
C GLU A 237 -0.25 -22.91 7.35
N SER A 238 0.19 -23.83 6.48
CA SER A 238 1.51 -24.46 6.60
C SER A 238 2.67 -23.49 6.49
N HIS A 239 2.44 -22.34 5.85
CA HIS A 239 3.41 -21.24 5.73
C HIS A 239 3.17 -20.11 6.75
N GLY A 240 2.27 -20.28 7.71
CA GLY A 240 1.91 -19.26 8.70
C GLY A 240 1.15 -18.07 8.10
N LEU A 241 0.49 -18.26 6.96
CA LEU A 241 -0.32 -17.27 6.28
C LEU A 241 -1.81 -17.47 6.63
N ASP A 242 -2.63 -16.41 6.39
CA ASP A 242 -4.05 -16.47 6.67
C ASP A 242 -4.78 -17.38 5.68
N PRO A 243 -5.42 -18.47 6.11
CA PRO A 243 -6.20 -19.34 5.25
C PRO A 243 -7.38 -18.62 4.58
N GLY A 244 -7.88 -17.53 5.18
CA GLY A 244 -8.92 -16.68 4.57
C GLY A 244 -8.51 -15.97 3.28
N ASP A 245 -7.24 -16.01 2.90
CA ASP A 245 -6.75 -15.45 1.64
C ASP A 245 -6.78 -16.47 0.46
N ALA A 246 -7.38 -17.66 0.63
CA ALA A 246 -7.40 -18.71 -0.37
C ALA A 246 -7.98 -18.26 -1.74
N GLU A 247 -9.05 -17.47 -1.75
CA GLU A 247 -9.63 -16.91 -2.99
C GLU A 247 -8.63 -16.04 -3.75
N TYR A 248 -7.89 -15.17 -3.05
CA TYR A 248 -6.86 -14.34 -3.67
C TYR A 248 -5.81 -15.18 -4.39
N TYR A 249 -5.34 -16.25 -3.74
CA TYR A 249 -4.30 -17.11 -4.32
C TYR A 249 -4.84 -17.91 -5.51
N LEU A 250 -6.09 -18.35 -5.47
CA LEU A 250 -6.74 -19.00 -6.60
C LEU A 250 -6.83 -18.09 -7.82
N GLU A 251 -7.23 -16.82 -7.62
CA GLU A 251 -7.29 -15.82 -8.69
C GLU A 251 -5.91 -15.46 -9.24
N GLU A 252 -4.91 -15.32 -8.35
CA GLU A 252 -3.53 -14.98 -8.75
C GLU A 252 -2.92 -16.07 -9.63
N VAL A 253 -3.16 -17.34 -9.27
CA VAL A 253 -2.72 -18.50 -10.07
C VAL A 253 -3.51 -18.59 -11.37
N GLY A 254 -4.82 -18.33 -11.35
CA GLY A 254 -5.64 -18.29 -12.57
C GLY A 254 -5.11 -17.30 -13.60
N ARG A 255 -4.65 -16.12 -13.17
CA ARG A 255 -4.01 -15.11 -14.04
C ARG A 255 -2.65 -15.51 -14.62
N ARG A 256 -1.97 -16.50 -14.01
CA ARG A 256 -0.68 -17.02 -14.50
C ARG A 256 -0.82 -18.15 -15.49
N LEU A 257 -1.97 -18.83 -15.48
CA LEU A 257 -2.24 -19.99 -16.34
C LEU A 257 -2.93 -19.60 -17.65
N VAL A 258 -3.32 -18.35 -17.82
CA VAL A 258 -3.81 -17.73 -19.08
C VAL A 258 -2.68 -16.99 -19.76
#